data_4f41a7262604efda3f0f772e692e2fd5
#
_entry.id   4f41a7262604efda3f0f772e692e2fd5
#
_cell.length_a   1.000
_cell.length_b   1.000
_cell.length_c   1.000
_cell.angle_alpha   90.00
_cell.angle_beta   90.00
_cell.angle_gamma   90.00
#
_symmetry.space_group_name_H-M   'P 1'
#
loop_
_entity.id
_entity.type
_entity.pdbx_description
1 polymer ?
#
loop_
_entity_poly.entity_id
_entity_poly.type
_entity_poly.pdbx_seq_one_letter_code
_entity_poly.pdbx_strand_id
1 'polypeptide(L)'
;DKRIMQEYKPNIDIYLGDNLQVLKQIKSKSVDLIYIDPPFNTGKVQSRKHIKTVKSEDGDRRGFKGEKYKTEFIGEQNYRDVFDDFHQFLKQRLLESFRLLKDKGSLFLHLDYREVHYAKVICDEIYGRDSFINEIIWSYDYGARSKKRWSAKHENILWYAKDPNNYTFRYDDIDRIPYLAPSLVGPAKAALGKTPTDSWWHTIVSPTGKEK
;
A
#
# COMPACT_ATOMS: atom_id res chain seq x y z
N ASP A 1 -9.78 26.47 24.96
CA ASP A 1 -9.05 27.00 23.82
C ASP A 1 -9.57 26.31 22.54
N LYS A 2 -10.48 26.99 21.83
CA LYS A 2 -10.93 26.56 20.51
C LYS A 2 -9.77 26.79 19.54
N ARG A 3 -8.97 25.76 19.27
CA ARG A 3 -8.08 25.77 18.10
C ARG A 3 -8.98 25.85 16.87
N ILE A 4 -8.94 26.97 16.17
CA ILE A 4 -9.53 27.13 14.84
C ILE A 4 -8.78 26.11 13.96
N MET A 5 -9.43 24.99 13.64
CA MET A 5 -8.97 24.09 12.61
C MET A 5 -9.08 24.85 11.30
N GLN A 6 -7.98 25.41 10.84
CA GLN A 6 -7.87 25.96 9.49
C GLN A 6 -8.17 24.81 8.53
N GLU A 7 -9.21 24.95 7.73
CA GLU A 7 -9.62 23.94 6.74
C GLU A 7 -8.47 23.75 5.75
N TYR A 8 -7.68 22.71 5.95
CA TYR A 8 -6.58 22.36 5.07
C TYR A 8 -7.18 21.78 3.79
N LYS A 9 -7.17 22.54 2.70
CA LYS A 9 -7.48 22.05 1.37
C LYS A 9 -6.18 21.50 0.78
N PRO A 10 -6.00 20.17 0.70
CA PRO A 10 -4.81 19.61 0.10
C PRO A 10 -4.75 20.01 -1.38
N ASN A 11 -3.61 20.51 -1.82
CA ASN A 11 -3.33 20.69 -3.23
C ASN A 11 -2.98 19.32 -3.81
N ILE A 12 -3.80 18.79 -4.71
CA ILE A 12 -3.62 17.47 -5.31
C ILE A 12 -3.28 17.65 -6.78
N ASP A 13 -2.09 17.22 -7.17
CA ASP A 13 -1.67 17.16 -8.57
C ASP A 13 -1.67 15.71 -9.04
N ILE A 14 -2.35 15.44 -10.16
CA ILE A 14 -2.45 14.10 -10.76
C ILE A 14 -1.73 14.13 -12.12
N TYR A 15 -0.75 13.22 -12.26
CA TYR A 15 0.02 13.06 -13.49
C TYR A 15 -0.31 11.70 -14.13
N LEU A 16 -0.68 11.71 -15.42
CA LEU A 16 -0.91 10.51 -16.21
C LEU A 16 0.25 10.30 -17.19
N GLY A 17 0.93 9.15 -17.11
CA GLY A 17 2.03 8.80 -17.99
C GLY A 17 3.11 7.97 -17.32
N ASP A 18 4.26 7.82 -17.98
CA ASP A 18 5.43 7.19 -17.36
C ASP A 18 5.96 8.09 -16.23
N ASN A 19 5.84 7.58 -15.01
CA ASN A 19 6.21 8.32 -13.81
C ASN A 19 7.71 8.67 -13.77
N LEU A 20 8.61 7.92 -14.41
CA LEU A 20 10.03 8.23 -14.44
C LEU A 20 10.31 9.61 -15.08
N GLN A 21 9.52 9.97 -16.12
CA GLN A 21 9.66 11.28 -16.76
C GLN A 21 9.16 12.40 -15.85
N VAL A 22 8.10 12.16 -15.11
CA VAL A 22 7.55 13.12 -14.12
C VAL A 22 8.52 13.28 -12.95
N LEU A 23 9.00 12.17 -12.38
CA LEU A 23 9.92 12.20 -11.24
C LEU A 23 11.17 13.03 -11.52
N LYS A 24 11.74 12.96 -12.73
CA LYS A 24 12.91 13.76 -13.13
C LYS A 24 12.68 15.27 -13.10
N GLN A 25 11.44 15.72 -13.22
CA GLN A 25 11.07 17.14 -13.22
C GLN A 25 10.83 17.68 -11.79
N ILE A 26 10.61 16.81 -10.83
CA ILE A 26 10.38 17.21 -9.43
C ILE A 26 11.71 17.59 -8.78
N LYS A 27 11.68 18.67 -8.00
CA LYS A 27 12.86 19.20 -7.28
C LYS A 27 13.40 18.15 -6.30
N SER A 28 14.72 17.99 -6.25
CA SER A 28 15.41 17.15 -5.25
C SER A 28 15.10 17.62 -3.84
N LYS A 29 15.05 16.68 -2.89
CA LYS A 29 14.81 16.94 -1.46
C LYS A 29 13.54 17.75 -1.19
N SER A 30 12.45 17.46 -1.92
CA SER A 30 11.18 18.17 -1.79
C SER A 30 10.04 17.34 -1.23
N VAL A 31 10.19 16.02 -1.17
CA VAL A 31 9.13 15.06 -0.80
C VAL A 31 9.38 14.49 0.59
N ASP A 32 8.35 14.48 1.43
CA ASP A 32 8.43 13.96 2.80
C ASP A 32 8.20 12.46 2.86
N LEU A 33 7.31 11.94 2.00
CA LEU A 33 6.95 10.52 1.94
C LEU A 33 6.70 10.10 0.51
N ILE A 34 7.23 8.95 0.14
CA ILE A 34 6.95 8.28 -1.13
C ILE A 34 6.35 6.91 -0.83
N TYR A 35 5.16 6.64 -1.37
CA TYR A 35 4.56 5.32 -1.39
C TYR A 35 4.49 4.84 -2.83
N ILE A 36 5.06 3.67 -3.10
CA ILE A 36 5.08 3.06 -4.44
C ILE A 36 4.38 1.71 -4.37
N ASP A 37 3.35 1.57 -5.21
CA ASP A 37 2.65 0.31 -5.50
C ASP A 37 2.82 0.03 -7.01
N PRO A 38 3.95 -0.56 -7.42
CA PRO A 38 4.26 -0.78 -8.82
C PRO A 38 3.53 -2.02 -9.36
N PRO A 39 3.52 -2.27 -10.67
CA PRO A 39 3.15 -3.57 -11.20
C PRO A 39 3.99 -4.68 -10.53
N PHE A 40 3.39 -5.86 -10.26
CA PHE A 40 4.04 -6.93 -9.49
C PHE A 40 4.76 -7.97 -10.37
N ASN A 41 4.99 -7.64 -11.63
CA ASN A 41 5.65 -8.53 -12.61
C ASN A 41 5.02 -9.92 -12.65
N THR A 42 3.68 -9.97 -12.73
CA THR A 42 2.91 -11.22 -12.67
C THR A 42 3.05 -12.08 -13.94
N GLY A 43 3.71 -11.57 -14.97
CA GLY A 43 3.86 -12.20 -16.25
C GLY A 43 2.57 -12.24 -17.08
N LYS A 44 1.58 -11.39 -16.76
CA LYS A 44 0.26 -11.35 -17.39
C LYS A 44 -0.13 -9.95 -17.78
N VAL A 45 -0.97 -9.86 -18.82
CA VAL A 45 -1.74 -8.62 -19.04
C VAL A 45 -2.89 -8.61 -18.03
N GLN A 46 -2.92 -7.59 -17.20
CA GLN A 46 -3.99 -7.39 -16.22
C GLN A 46 -5.13 -6.62 -16.89
N SER A 47 -6.35 -7.08 -16.65
CA SER A 47 -7.56 -6.50 -17.22
C SER A 47 -8.51 -6.10 -16.09
N ARG A 48 -8.90 -4.84 -16.07
CA ARG A 48 -9.92 -4.33 -15.17
C ARG A 48 -11.18 -3.99 -15.95
N LYS A 49 -12.22 -4.80 -15.76
CA LYS A 49 -13.55 -4.55 -16.33
C LYS A 49 -14.27 -3.52 -15.45
N HIS A 50 -14.69 -2.43 -16.05
CA HIS A 50 -15.60 -1.48 -15.43
C HIS A 50 -17.03 -1.97 -15.66
N ILE A 51 -17.72 -2.29 -14.58
CA ILE A 51 -19.10 -2.76 -14.60
C ILE A 51 -19.96 -1.84 -13.76
N LYS A 52 -21.15 -1.56 -14.22
CA LYS A 52 -22.22 -0.90 -13.45
C LYS A 52 -23.23 -1.98 -13.05
N THR A 53 -23.60 -1.99 -11.79
CA THR A 53 -24.58 -2.93 -11.27
C THR A 53 -25.84 -2.17 -10.93
N VAL A 54 -26.95 -2.49 -11.60
CA VAL A 54 -28.24 -1.84 -11.42
C VAL A 54 -29.24 -2.88 -10.88
N LYS A 55 -30.07 -2.48 -9.91
CA LYS A 55 -31.13 -3.34 -9.38
C LYS A 55 -32.14 -3.61 -10.49
N SER A 56 -32.46 -4.89 -10.76
CA SER A 56 -33.38 -5.32 -11.82
C SER A 56 -34.00 -6.65 -11.46
N GLU A 57 -35.28 -6.81 -11.74
CA GLU A 57 -36.01 -8.09 -11.51
C GLU A 57 -35.47 -9.24 -12.36
N ASP A 58 -34.94 -8.93 -13.56
CA ASP A 58 -34.35 -9.88 -14.49
C ASP A 58 -32.80 -9.95 -14.34
N GLY A 59 -32.29 -9.59 -13.15
CA GLY A 59 -30.84 -9.52 -12.89
C GLY A 59 -30.13 -10.87 -12.95
N ASP A 60 -28.91 -10.86 -13.51
CA ASP A 60 -28.00 -12.00 -13.65
C ASP A 60 -27.25 -12.34 -12.37
N ARG A 61 -27.33 -11.48 -11.34
CA ARG A 61 -26.68 -11.67 -10.03
C ARG A 61 -27.65 -11.51 -8.88
N ARG A 62 -27.45 -12.31 -7.84
CA ARG A 62 -28.14 -12.14 -6.56
C ARG A 62 -27.22 -11.45 -5.56
N GLY A 63 -27.67 -10.33 -5.00
CA GLY A 63 -27.02 -9.62 -3.91
C GLY A 63 -27.39 -10.16 -2.53
N PHE A 64 -26.79 -9.56 -1.51
CA PHE A 64 -27.10 -9.83 -0.11
C PHE A 64 -28.55 -9.43 0.16
N LYS A 65 -29.39 -10.27 0.66
CA LYS A 65 -30.85 -10.17 0.84
C LYS A 65 -31.70 -10.70 -0.33
N GLY A 66 -31.11 -11.44 -1.29
CA GLY A 66 -31.85 -12.07 -2.38
C GLY A 66 -32.29 -11.13 -3.51
N GLU A 67 -31.95 -9.85 -3.44
CA GLU A 67 -32.23 -8.90 -4.51
C GLU A 67 -31.46 -9.23 -5.78
N LYS A 68 -32.09 -9.03 -6.93
CA LYS A 68 -31.46 -9.27 -8.22
C LYS A 68 -30.85 -7.98 -8.80
N TYR A 69 -29.72 -8.14 -9.45
CA TYR A 69 -28.97 -7.05 -10.09
C TYR A 69 -28.56 -7.44 -11.50
N LYS A 70 -28.65 -6.49 -12.42
CA LYS A 70 -28.14 -6.60 -13.78
C LYS A 70 -26.77 -5.96 -13.87
N THR A 71 -25.83 -6.64 -14.50
CA THR A 71 -24.48 -6.15 -14.71
C THR A 71 -24.36 -5.56 -16.11
N GLU A 72 -24.05 -4.27 -16.20
CA GLU A 72 -23.77 -3.56 -17.45
C GLU A 72 -22.25 -3.39 -17.59
N PHE A 73 -21.70 -3.81 -18.71
CA PHE A 73 -20.29 -3.57 -19.02
C PHE A 73 -20.14 -2.14 -19.53
N ILE A 74 -19.27 -1.36 -18.87
CA ILE A 74 -19.00 0.05 -19.22
C ILE A 74 -17.74 0.16 -20.05
N GLY A 75 -16.73 -0.67 -19.75
CA GLY A 75 -15.44 -0.62 -20.43
C GLY A 75 -14.42 -1.55 -19.79
N GLU A 76 -13.27 -1.65 -20.42
CA GLU A 76 -12.15 -2.45 -19.96
C GLU A 76 -10.87 -1.63 -20.06
N GLN A 77 -10.07 -1.65 -19.01
CA GLN A 77 -8.73 -1.10 -19.00
C GLN A 77 -7.73 -2.23 -18.82
N ASN A 78 -6.76 -2.29 -19.70
CA ASN A 78 -5.70 -3.28 -19.66
C ASN A 78 -4.38 -2.59 -19.35
N TYR A 79 -3.57 -3.20 -18.46
CA TYR A 79 -2.18 -2.82 -18.31
C TYR A 79 -1.28 -4.05 -18.39
N ARG A 80 -0.15 -3.86 -19.02
CA ARG A 80 0.84 -4.92 -19.19
C ARG A 80 1.67 -5.03 -17.92
N ASP A 81 1.59 -6.19 -17.26
CA ASP A 81 2.35 -6.52 -16.06
C ASP A 81 3.41 -7.59 -16.40
N VAL A 82 4.13 -7.31 -17.51
CA VAL A 82 5.20 -8.14 -18.05
C VAL A 82 6.35 -7.21 -18.41
N PHE A 83 7.52 -7.47 -17.89
CA PHE A 83 8.72 -6.69 -18.10
C PHE A 83 9.83 -7.56 -18.65
N ASP A 84 10.61 -7.02 -19.57
CA ASP A 84 11.83 -7.66 -20.05
C ASP A 84 12.92 -7.62 -18.97
N ASP A 85 12.98 -6.49 -18.22
CA ASP A 85 13.83 -6.29 -17.05
C ASP A 85 13.11 -5.46 -16.00
N PHE A 86 12.38 -6.12 -15.11
CA PHE A 86 11.65 -5.48 -14.02
C PHE A 86 12.60 -4.82 -13.00
N HIS A 87 13.75 -5.43 -12.74
CA HIS A 87 14.70 -4.89 -11.78
C HIS A 87 15.27 -3.54 -12.25
N GLN A 88 15.64 -3.44 -13.51
CA GLN A 88 16.09 -2.16 -14.08
C GLN A 88 14.97 -1.12 -14.13
N PHE A 89 13.75 -1.52 -14.48
CA PHE A 89 12.57 -0.65 -14.43
C PHE A 89 12.36 -0.08 -13.03
N LEU A 90 12.43 -0.90 -11.99
CA LEU A 90 12.26 -0.51 -10.60
C LEU A 90 13.44 0.33 -10.10
N LYS A 91 14.69 -0.09 -10.39
CA LYS A 91 15.92 0.58 -9.93
C LYS A 91 15.98 2.05 -10.36
N GLN A 92 15.62 2.36 -11.60
CA GLN A 92 15.59 3.75 -12.08
C GLN A 92 14.64 4.63 -11.27
N ARG A 93 13.46 4.12 -10.91
CA ARG A 93 12.46 4.83 -10.11
C ARG A 93 12.85 4.97 -8.65
N LEU A 94 13.52 3.97 -8.10
CA LEU A 94 14.06 4.02 -6.75
C LEU A 94 15.23 5.00 -6.61
N LEU A 95 16.07 5.14 -7.62
CA LEU A 95 17.12 6.19 -7.66
C LEU A 95 16.50 7.59 -7.63
N GLU A 96 15.43 7.80 -8.42
CA GLU A 96 14.71 9.08 -8.38
C GLU A 96 14.01 9.28 -7.02
N SER A 97 13.39 8.26 -6.45
CA SER A 97 12.77 8.37 -5.13
C SER A 97 13.79 8.77 -4.06
N PHE A 98 14.98 8.19 -4.08
CA PHE A 98 16.06 8.58 -3.18
C PHE A 98 16.46 10.05 -3.35
N ARG A 99 16.58 10.54 -4.60
CA ARG A 99 16.88 11.93 -4.90
C ARG A 99 15.81 12.91 -4.37
N LEU A 100 14.54 12.53 -4.52
CA LEU A 100 13.38 13.37 -4.21
C LEU A 100 13.13 13.50 -2.72
N LEU A 101 13.41 12.46 -1.93
CA LEU A 101 13.18 12.49 -0.50
C LEU A 101 14.01 13.55 0.21
N LYS A 102 13.34 14.30 1.11
CA LYS A 102 14.00 15.15 2.11
C LYS A 102 14.84 14.29 3.06
N ASP A 103 15.71 14.90 3.82
CA ASP A 103 16.62 14.18 4.74
C ASP A 103 15.83 13.38 5.81
N LYS A 104 14.65 13.86 6.25
CA LYS A 104 13.74 13.13 7.17
C LYS A 104 12.68 12.28 6.46
N GLY A 105 12.75 12.17 5.15
CA GLY A 105 11.74 11.50 4.34
C GLY A 105 11.87 9.98 4.36
N SER A 106 10.76 9.31 4.03
CA SER A 106 10.64 7.85 4.00
C SER A 106 10.08 7.34 2.69
N LEU A 107 10.57 6.17 2.27
CA LEU A 107 10.03 5.34 1.19
C LEU A 107 9.26 4.17 1.77
N PHE A 108 8.05 3.93 1.24
CA PHE A 108 7.28 2.70 1.42
C PHE A 108 7.10 2.06 0.04
N LEU A 109 7.67 0.88 -0.14
CA LEU A 109 7.60 0.12 -1.39
C LEU A 109 6.76 -1.14 -1.18
N HIS A 110 5.60 -1.19 -1.83
CA HIS A 110 4.63 -2.27 -1.71
C HIS A 110 4.82 -3.27 -2.84
N LEU A 111 5.03 -4.52 -2.51
CA LEU A 111 5.23 -5.63 -3.45
C LEU A 111 4.72 -6.94 -2.85
N ASP A 112 4.47 -7.92 -3.70
CA ASP A 112 4.22 -9.27 -3.25
C ASP A 112 5.49 -10.14 -3.23
N TYR A 113 5.33 -11.40 -2.82
CA TYR A 113 6.42 -12.37 -2.63
C TYR A 113 7.28 -12.63 -3.88
N ARG A 114 6.81 -12.25 -5.09
CA ARG A 114 7.55 -12.50 -6.33
C ARG A 114 8.76 -11.60 -6.46
N GLU A 115 8.61 -10.33 -6.12
CA GLU A 115 9.60 -9.31 -6.40
C GLU A 115 10.17 -8.62 -5.13
N VAL A 116 9.51 -8.75 -3.98
CA VAL A 116 9.91 -8.02 -2.76
C VAL A 116 11.35 -8.29 -2.35
N HIS A 117 11.83 -9.54 -2.45
CA HIS A 117 13.18 -9.91 -2.01
C HIS A 117 14.26 -9.31 -2.93
N TYR A 118 14.01 -9.28 -4.24
CA TYR A 118 14.90 -8.63 -5.19
C TYR A 118 14.87 -7.11 -5.03
N ALA A 119 13.69 -6.55 -4.85
CA ALA A 119 13.52 -5.12 -4.59
C ALA A 119 14.22 -4.69 -3.30
N LYS A 120 14.21 -5.55 -2.25
CA LYS A 120 14.95 -5.31 -1.01
C LYS A 120 16.45 -5.14 -1.26
N VAL A 121 17.04 -5.99 -2.10
CA VAL A 121 18.46 -5.89 -2.46
C VAL A 121 18.75 -4.58 -3.21
N ILE A 122 17.89 -4.22 -4.17
CA ILE A 122 18.03 -2.96 -4.92
C ILE A 122 17.91 -1.74 -3.99
N CYS A 123 16.98 -1.77 -3.05
CA CYS A 123 16.84 -0.71 -2.05
C CYS A 123 18.08 -0.62 -1.15
N ASP A 124 18.64 -1.75 -0.71
CA ASP A 124 19.88 -1.78 0.08
C ASP A 124 21.07 -1.15 -0.67
N GLU A 125 21.17 -1.37 -1.99
CA GLU A 125 22.20 -0.74 -2.83
C GLU A 125 22.03 0.79 -2.94
N ILE A 126 20.79 1.28 -2.98
CA ILE A 126 20.49 2.71 -3.22
C ILE A 126 20.44 3.50 -1.92
N TYR A 127 19.76 2.98 -0.91
CA TYR A 127 19.51 3.65 0.37
C TYR A 127 20.56 3.32 1.43
N GLY A 128 21.23 2.17 1.30
CA GLY A 128 22.07 1.56 2.33
C GLY A 128 21.25 0.61 3.23
N ARG A 129 21.90 -0.46 3.70
CA ARG A 129 21.23 -1.47 4.54
C ARG A 129 20.75 -0.91 5.88
N ASP A 130 21.48 0.04 6.44
CA ASP A 130 21.14 0.67 7.72
C ASP A 130 19.91 1.58 7.61
N SER A 131 19.53 2.00 6.41
CA SER A 131 18.34 2.78 6.10
C SER A 131 17.04 1.96 6.08
N PHE A 132 17.14 0.64 6.15
CA PHE A 132 15.99 -0.25 6.25
C PHE A 132 15.41 -0.20 7.67
N ILE A 133 14.15 0.21 7.79
CA ILE A 133 13.47 0.39 9.08
C ILE A 133 12.62 -0.83 9.42
N ASN A 134 11.68 -1.20 8.54
CA ASN A 134 10.80 -2.36 8.73
C ASN A 134 10.41 -3.01 7.39
N GLU A 135 10.05 -4.28 7.47
CA GLU A 135 9.18 -4.95 6.52
C GLU A 135 7.81 -5.11 7.17
N ILE A 136 6.80 -4.45 6.61
CA ILE A 136 5.43 -4.56 7.07
C ILE A 136 4.76 -5.68 6.29
N ILE A 137 4.22 -6.67 7.00
CA ILE A 137 3.46 -7.79 6.43
C ILE A 137 1.98 -7.43 6.46
N TRP A 138 1.42 -7.14 5.30
CA TRP A 138 0.00 -6.88 5.17
C TRP A 138 -0.74 -8.16 4.81
N SER A 139 -1.34 -8.78 5.83
CA SER A 139 -2.06 -10.05 5.70
C SER A 139 -3.56 -9.84 5.49
N TYR A 140 -4.15 -10.70 4.66
CA TYR A 140 -5.58 -10.72 4.37
C TYR A 140 -6.06 -12.15 4.14
N ASP A 141 -7.39 -12.37 4.27
CA ASP A 141 -8.00 -13.69 4.11
C ASP A 141 -9.09 -13.72 3.03
N TYR A 142 -8.82 -13.10 1.89
CA TYR A 142 -9.74 -13.03 0.76
C TYR A 142 -9.27 -13.92 -0.40
N GLY A 143 -10.25 -14.37 -1.22
CA GLY A 143 -9.99 -15.07 -2.48
C GLY A 143 -9.81 -16.59 -2.33
N ALA A 144 -9.58 -17.23 -3.47
CA ALA A 144 -9.51 -18.68 -3.58
C ALA A 144 -8.32 -19.28 -2.80
N ARG A 145 -8.49 -20.54 -2.39
CA ARG A 145 -7.44 -21.35 -1.75
C ARG A 145 -6.82 -22.30 -2.77
N SER A 146 -5.50 -22.39 -2.77
CA SER A 146 -4.78 -23.39 -3.56
C SER A 146 -4.90 -24.77 -2.93
N LYS A 147 -5.07 -25.81 -3.76
CA LYS A 147 -5.04 -27.22 -3.34
C LYS A 147 -3.64 -27.84 -3.40
N LYS A 148 -2.64 -27.13 -3.96
CA LYS A 148 -1.30 -27.65 -4.23
C LYS A 148 -0.20 -27.04 -3.35
N ARG A 149 -0.49 -25.91 -2.67
CA ARG A 149 0.44 -25.21 -1.78
C ARG A 149 -0.33 -24.32 -0.81
N TRP A 150 0.33 -23.80 0.21
CA TRP A 150 -0.23 -22.70 1.02
C TRP A 150 -0.55 -21.52 0.12
N SER A 151 -1.74 -20.97 0.26
CA SER A 151 -2.15 -19.79 -0.51
C SER A 151 -1.43 -18.56 0.02
N ALA A 152 -0.77 -17.80 -0.85
CA ALA A 152 -0.23 -16.51 -0.50
C ALA A 152 -1.38 -15.57 -0.10
N LYS A 153 -1.32 -15.03 1.10
CA LYS A 153 -2.35 -14.19 1.72
C LYS A 153 -1.74 -13.01 2.46
N HIS A 154 -0.62 -12.53 1.95
CA HIS A 154 0.03 -11.31 2.40
C HIS A 154 0.77 -10.66 1.25
N GLU A 155 1.02 -9.40 1.43
CA GLU A 155 1.91 -8.55 0.65
C GLU A 155 2.89 -7.87 1.61
N ASN A 156 3.97 -7.34 1.06
CA ASN A 156 5.07 -6.80 1.83
C ASN A 156 5.23 -5.31 1.51
N ILE A 157 5.40 -4.50 2.55
CA ILE A 157 5.72 -3.09 2.38
C ILE A 157 7.08 -2.85 3.02
N LEU A 158 8.10 -2.60 2.19
CA LEU A 158 9.44 -2.27 2.66
C LEU A 158 9.48 -0.79 3.04
N TRP A 159 9.88 -0.48 4.27
CA TRP A 159 10.07 0.88 4.75
C TRP A 159 11.55 1.22 4.85
N TYR A 160 11.97 2.23 4.10
CA TYR A 160 13.30 2.82 4.14
C TYR A 160 13.23 4.28 4.57
N ALA A 161 14.13 4.70 5.43
CA ALA A 161 14.35 6.10 5.74
C ALA A 161 15.48 6.67 4.88
N LYS A 162 15.41 7.96 4.51
CA LYS A 162 16.50 8.66 3.82
C LYS A 162 17.72 8.76 4.71
N ASP A 163 17.52 9.10 5.99
CA ASP A 163 18.51 9.08 7.05
C ASP A 163 17.98 8.22 8.21
N PRO A 164 18.60 7.06 8.48
CA PRO A 164 18.14 6.12 9.50
C PRO A 164 18.19 6.68 10.94
N ASN A 165 18.96 7.75 11.16
CA ASN A 165 19.11 8.38 12.47
C ASN A 165 18.18 9.59 12.66
N ASN A 166 17.47 10.04 11.59
CA ASN A 166 16.71 11.29 11.64
C ASN A 166 15.50 11.26 10.69
N TYR A 167 14.63 10.28 10.83
CA TYR A 167 13.39 10.19 10.04
C TYR A 167 12.16 10.58 10.86
N THR A 168 11.06 10.90 10.17
CA THR A 168 9.80 11.27 10.82
C THR A 168 9.02 10.02 11.24
N PHE A 169 8.85 9.82 12.56
CA PHE A 169 7.99 8.79 13.13
C PHE A 169 7.27 9.33 14.36
N ARG A 170 5.95 9.48 14.26
CA ARG A 170 5.13 10.09 15.32
C ARG A 170 4.55 9.02 16.22
N TYR A 171 5.36 8.49 17.12
CA TYR A 171 5.00 7.40 18.02
C TYR A 171 3.74 7.68 18.85
N ASP A 172 3.58 8.93 19.32
CA ASP A 172 2.46 9.30 20.20
C ASP A 172 1.13 9.48 19.44
N ASP A 173 1.18 9.68 18.14
CA ASP A 173 0.00 9.83 17.27
C ASP A 173 -0.54 8.47 16.76
N ILE A 174 0.14 7.35 17.09
CA ILE A 174 -0.26 6.02 16.64
C ILE A 174 -1.41 5.50 17.48
N ASP A 175 -2.49 5.07 16.83
CA ASP A 175 -3.61 4.40 17.48
C ASP A 175 -3.16 3.15 18.22
N ARG A 176 -3.58 3.03 19.48
CA ARG A 176 -3.22 1.89 20.34
C ARG A 176 -4.21 0.74 20.17
N ILE A 177 -3.66 -0.47 20.21
CA ILE A 177 -4.48 -1.69 20.21
C ILE A 177 -4.48 -2.31 21.61
N PRO A 178 -5.54 -3.05 22.00
CA PRO A 178 -5.59 -3.71 23.30
C PRO A 178 -4.49 -4.77 23.46
N TYR A 179 -4.04 -4.98 24.69
CA TYR A 179 -3.24 -6.15 25.01
C TYR A 179 -4.09 -7.42 24.94
N LEU A 180 -3.54 -8.50 24.39
CA LEU A 180 -4.21 -9.82 24.36
C LEU A 180 -4.38 -10.40 25.77
N ALA A 181 -3.44 -10.12 26.67
CA ALA A 181 -3.46 -10.55 28.06
C ALA A 181 -3.32 -9.34 29.01
N PRO A 182 -4.36 -8.52 29.18
CA PRO A 182 -4.30 -7.26 29.93
C PRO A 182 -3.96 -7.46 31.40
N SER A 183 -4.29 -8.59 32.00
CA SER A 183 -3.96 -8.94 33.38
C SER A 183 -2.46 -9.05 33.66
N LEU A 184 -1.64 -9.31 32.63
CA LEU A 184 -0.19 -9.47 32.79
C LEU A 184 0.58 -8.15 32.79
N VAL A 185 -0.03 -7.06 32.35
CA VAL A 185 0.68 -5.76 32.18
C VAL A 185 0.29 -4.70 33.23
N GLY A 186 -0.69 -4.98 34.04
CA GLY A 186 -1.23 -4.06 35.04
C GLY A 186 -2.25 -3.03 34.48
N PRO A 187 -3.11 -2.46 35.33
CA PRO A 187 -4.28 -1.68 34.90
C PRO A 187 -3.94 -0.46 34.05
N ALA A 188 -2.92 0.30 34.42
CA ALA A 188 -2.54 1.52 33.69
C ALA A 188 -2.07 1.25 32.28
N LYS A 189 -1.20 0.25 32.07
CA LYS A 189 -0.74 -0.17 30.74
C LYS A 189 -1.87 -0.81 29.92
N ALA A 190 -2.71 -1.61 30.58
CA ALA A 190 -3.86 -2.23 29.92
C ALA A 190 -4.84 -1.18 29.37
N ALA A 191 -5.10 -0.11 30.14
CA ALA A 191 -5.97 0.99 29.73
C ALA A 191 -5.37 1.82 28.57
N LEU A 192 -4.04 2.05 28.57
CA LEU A 192 -3.36 2.78 27.51
C LEU A 192 -3.32 1.99 26.19
N GLY A 193 -3.22 0.67 26.27
CA GLY A 193 -2.96 -0.18 25.10
C GLY A 193 -1.49 -0.18 24.65
N LYS A 194 -1.21 -0.88 23.56
CA LYS A 194 0.12 -0.99 22.94
C LYS A 194 0.10 -0.51 21.49
N THR A 195 1.26 -0.09 20.97
CA THR A 195 1.42 0.15 19.53
C THR A 195 1.21 -1.16 18.75
N PRO A 196 0.60 -1.09 17.55
CA PRO A 196 0.60 -2.21 16.62
C PRO A 196 2.03 -2.61 16.24
N THR A 197 2.17 -3.82 15.72
CA THR A 197 3.42 -4.33 15.15
C THR A 197 3.46 -4.12 13.65
N ASP A 198 4.52 -4.59 13.01
CA ASP A 198 4.69 -4.65 11.56
C ASP A 198 3.90 -5.78 10.87
N SER A 199 3.18 -6.59 11.62
CA SER A 199 2.26 -7.59 11.08
C SER A 199 0.83 -7.07 11.14
N TRP A 200 0.32 -6.65 9.98
CA TRP A 200 -1.01 -6.06 9.84
C TRP A 200 -2.01 -7.08 9.31
N TRP A 201 -3.12 -7.20 10.00
CA TRP A 201 -4.24 -8.03 9.56
C TRP A 201 -5.44 -7.14 9.26
N HIS A 202 -5.76 -7.00 7.98
CA HIS A 202 -6.89 -6.19 7.53
C HIS A 202 -7.89 -7.01 6.73
N THR A 203 -9.16 -6.79 7.01
CA THR A 203 -10.24 -7.31 6.17
C THR A 203 -10.38 -6.42 4.93
N ILE A 204 -10.80 -7.03 3.83
CA ILE A 204 -11.10 -6.26 2.61
C ILE A 204 -12.30 -5.36 2.85
N VAL A 205 -12.18 -4.11 2.40
CA VAL A 205 -13.31 -3.18 2.31
C VAL A 205 -14.30 -3.73 1.29
N SER A 206 -15.55 -3.92 1.71
CA SER A 206 -16.62 -4.39 0.83
C SER A 206 -16.76 -3.49 -0.39
N PRO A 207 -16.98 -4.03 -1.61
CA PRO A 207 -17.31 -3.22 -2.80
C PRO A 207 -18.48 -2.25 -2.61
N THR A 208 -19.34 -2.51 -1.63
CA THR A 208 -20.49 -1.69 -1.25
C THR A 208 -20.26 -0.87 0.01
N GLY A 209 -19.05 -0.87 0.56
CA GLY A 209 -18.67 -0.09 1.74
C GLY A 209 -18.67 1.40 1.45
N LYS A 210 -18.95 2.22 2.48
CA LYS A 210 -18.96 3.69 2.38
C LYS A 210 -17.54 4.30 2.23
N GLU A 211 -16.50 3.48 2.38
CA GLU A 211 -15.09 3.86 2.31
C GLU A 211 -14.51 3.78 0.87
N LYS A 212 -15.38 3.55 -0.13
CA LYS A 212 -14.99 3.49 -1.55
C LYS A 212 -15.40 4.73 -2.30
#